data_238e4a7cbe87aaa48db4c08eb50cf34a
#
_entry.id   238e4a7cbe87aaa48db4c08eb50cf34a
#
_cell.length_a   1.000
_cell.length_b   1.000
_cell.length_c   1.000
_cell.angle_alpha   90.00
_cell.angle_beta   90.00
_cell.angle_gamma   90.00
#
_symmetry.space_group_name_H-M   'P 1'
#
loop_
_entity.id
_entity.type
_entity.pdbx_description
1 polymer ?
#
loop_
_entity_poly.entity_id
_entity_poly.type
_entity_poly.pdbx_seq_one_letter_code
_entity_poly.pdbx_strand_id
1 'polypeptide(L)'
;MPNPNKPLAPGLNGAAPKGPRTIWNNPVFSAVLAIIMGFAMWIIVTVYIDPQGSTTVTGVPINYTSGASTYTAQGLDIVEKPDIEGVTVKVEGNSTIIGNIRSADIMVYPSYAGVSGAGKVTLRLQARVTNTTDFPGDIECTVESPSTIDVVFDEVSEKTVPVTVDASAVTISSGYMLNKTTAVPAEITLRGPTSELDQVSSIVAPVQMDGELADTTTVPATLELRDEEGNAFTPQYISMESDSANVTLTVYQVRELPLEVDFIGAPNGFDVESLHYSLSQQTLRVAGPARTISALEALTVTDFDLAREFEPGRDYQRLIELPAGIVSLDGVTNVTLDFDTSEMTSTKLNVSNIRAINVPSNYELQILSSIVSGVTLYGPADEIKELSADSIVAQIDCQSLNLTVGQQTIAVSIQIPSSSRIFATGSYTVQCEVTSK
;
A
#
# COMPACT_ATOMS: atom_id res chain seq x y z
N MET A 1 5.55 -8.74 -123.22
CA MET A 1 5.57 -9.29 -124.60
C MET A 1 6.32 -10.59 -124.60
N PRO A 2 5.91 -11.59 -125.33
CA PRO A 2 4.58 -12.13 -125.49
C PRO A 2 4.50 -13.58 -125.16
N ASN A 3 3.28 -14.04 -124.95
CA ASN A 3 2.77 -15.44 -125.17
C ASN A 3 3.13 -15.91 -126.60
N PRO A 4 3.16 -17.22 -126.97
CA PRO A 4 1.91 -18.00 -127.12
C PRO A 4 2.00 -19.56 -126.98
N ASN A 5 0.84 -20.06 -126.72
CA ASN A 5 0.21 -21.28 -127.27
C ASN A 5 0.65 -22.72 -126.96
N LYS A 6 -0.22 -23.34 -126.29
CA LYS A 6 -0.99 -24.59 -126.57
C LYS A 6 -0.65 -25.38 -127.88
N PRO A 7 -1.02 -26.64 -128.05
CA PRO A 7 -1.92 -27.57 -127.26
C PRO A 7 -1.46 -29.08 -127.26
N LEU A 8 -2.29 -29.88 -126.69
CA LEU A 8 -2.84 -31.20 -127.08
C LEU A 8 -2.66 -32.35 -126.05
N ALA A 9 -3.80 -32.79 -125.62
CA ALA A 9 -4.06 -34.06 -125.04
C ALA A 9 -3.83 -35.26 -126.05
N PRO A 10 -4.02 -36.55 -125.76
CA PRO A 10 -4.91 -37.15 -124.81
C PRO A 10 -4.39 -38.51 -124.12
N GLY A 11 -5.09 -38.88 -123.13
CA GLY A 11 -5.50 -40.20 -122.83
C GLY A 11 -4.53 -41.27 -122.38
N LEU A 12 -4.82 -41.81 -121.23
CA LEU A 12 -5.13 -43.23 -121.07
C LEU A 12 -5.42 -43.57 -119.61
N ASN A 13 -6.56 -44.24 -119.44
CA ASN A 13 -7.00 -44.79 -118.21
C ASN A 13 -6.02 -45.85 -117.61
N GLY A 14 -5.67 -45.67 -116.37
CA GLY A 14 -5.02 -46.74 -115.60
C GLY A 14 -5.56 -46.73 -114.17
N ALA A 15 -6.54 -47.53 -113.93
CA ALA A 15 -7.05 -47.79 -112.57
C ALA A 15 -5.97 -48.44 -111.70
N ALA A 16 -5.48 -47.69 -110.68
CA ALA A 16 -4.64 -48.21 -109.66
C ALA A 16 -5.49 -49.10 -108.71
N PRO A 17 -4.98 -50.21 -108.24
CA PRO A 17 -5.68 -51.10 -107.37
C PRO A 17 -5.93 -50.48 -106.01
N LYS A 18 -7.18 -50.60 -105.49
CA LYS A 18 -7.53 -50.24 -104.11
C LYS A 18 -6.80 -51.21 -103.17
N GLY A 19 -5.73 -50.72 -102.60
CA GLY A 19 -5.11 -51.41 -101.44
C GLY A 19 -6.12 -51.65 -100.30
N PRO A 20 -5.90 -52.65 -99.48
CA PRO A 20 -6.85 -53.01 -98.40
C PRO A 20 -7.10 -51.82 -97.53
N ARG A 21 -8.35 -51.43 -97.32
CA ARG A 21 -8.77 -50.38 -96.36
C ARG A 21 -8.41 -50.90 -94.96
N THR A 22 -7.22 -50.55 -94.47
CA THR A 22 -6.86 -50.72 -93.08
C THR A 22 -7.76 -49.79 -92.24
N ILE A 23 -8.36 -50.28 -91.22
CA ILE A 23 -9.27 -49.60 -90.27
C ILE A 23 -8.63 -48.28 -89.78
N TRP A 24 -7.32 -48.23 -89.78
CA TRP A 24 -6.49 -47.05 -89.37
C TRP A 24 -6.58 -45.82 -90.30
N ASN A 25 -7.04 -45.97 -91.55
CA ASN A 25 -7.22 -44.87 -92.47
C ASN A 25 -8.65 -44.32 -92.52
N ASN A 26 -9.49 -44.76 -91.64
CA ASN A 26 -10.85 -44.24 -91.49
C ASN A 26 -10.84 -43.00 -90.54
N PRO A 27 -11.15 -41.76 -91.10
CA PRO A 27 -11.09 -40.52 -90.29
C PRO A 27 -12.05 -40.60 -89.08
N VAL A 28 -13.16 -41.33 -89.22
CA VAL A 28 -14.09 -41.46 -88.08
C VAL A 28 -13.49 -42.38 -86.99
N PHE A 29 -12.79 -43.49 -87.37
CA PHE A 29 -12.11 -44.37 -86.42
C PHE A 29 -10.95 -43.63 -85.69
N SER A 30 -10.15 -42.90 -86.43
CA SER A 30 -9.06 -42.11 -85.78
C SER A 30 -9.58 -41.02 -84.84
N ALA A 31 -10.72 -40.40 -85.18
CA ALA A 31 -11.36 -39.40 -84.30
C ALA A 31 -11.91 -40.03 -83.00
N VAL A 32 -12.59 -41.21 -83.18
CA VAL A 32 -13.09 -41.93 -82.00
C VAL A 32 -11.95 -42.46 -81.11
N LEU A 33 -10.88 -42.96 -81.76
CA LEU A 33 -9.70 -43.44 -81.02
C LEU A 33 -9.00 -42.25 -80.28
N ALA A 34 -8.88 -41.06 -80.89
CA ALA A 34 -8.31 -39.85 -80.28
C ALA A 34 -9.16 -39.40 -79.07
N ILE A 35 -10.49 -39.47 -79.17
CA ILE A 35 -11.40 -39.16 -78.06
C ILE A 35 -11.20 -40.16 -76.92
N ILE A 36 -11.17 -41.50 -77.26
CA ILE A 36 -10.94 -42.51 -76.23
C ILE A 36 -9.58 -42.36 -75.56
N MET A 37 -8.52 -42.15 -76.37
CA MET A 37 -7.18 -41.86 -75.80
C MET A 37 -7.12 -40.58 -74.97
N GLY A 38 -7.75 -39.51 -75.45
CA GLY A 38 -7.88 -38.22 -74.68
C GLY A 38 -8.62 -38.45 -73.38
N PHE A 39 -9.72 -39.20 -73.39
CA PHE A 39 -10.48 -39.52 -72.20
C PHE A 39 -9.69 -40.48 -71.26
N ALA A 40 -9.01 -41.49 -71.84
CA ALA A 40 -8.13 -42.35 -71.02
C ALA A 40 -6.97 -41.56 -70.41
N MET A 41 -6.37 -40.69 -71.21
CA MET A 41 -5.31 -39.76 -70.69
C MET A 41 -5.83 -38.81 -69.61
N TRP A 42 -7.04 -38.24 -69.80
CA TRP A 42 -7.72 -37.44 -68.78
C TRP A 42 -7.99 -38.25 -67.51
N ILE A 43 -8.49 -39.50 -67.63
CA ILE A 43 -8.67 -40.36 -66.47
C ILE A 43 -7.34 -40.63 -65.75
N ILE A 44 -6.27 -40.94 -66.53
CA ILE A 44 -4.95 -41.22 -65.96
C ILE A 44 -4.44 -40.00 -65.20
N VAL A 45 -4.55 -38.80 -65.76
CA VAL A 45 -4.12 -37.54 -65.11
C VAL A 45 -4.95 -37.30 -63.86
N THR A 46 -6.28 -37.39 -63.94
CA THR A 46 -7.19 -37.09 -62.83
C THR A 46 -7.12 -38.12 -61.69
N VAL A 47 -6.92 -39.39 -62.01
CA VAL A 47 -6.98 -40.49 -61.01
C VAL A 47 -5.60 -40.88 -60.46
N TYR A 48 -4.54 -40.79 -61.29
CA TYR A 48 -3.22 -41.29 -60.93
C TYR A 48 -2.12 -40.22 -60.80
N ILE A 49 -2.21 -39.11 -61.55
CA ILE A 49 -1.17 -38.06 -61.49
C ILE A 49 -1.54 -37.02 -60.47
N ASP A 50 -2.79 -36.53 -60.46
CA ASP A 50 -3.26 -35.51 -59.48
C ASP A 50 -4.67 -35.87 -58.96
N PRO A 51 -4.78 -36.90 -58.14
CA PRO A 51 -6.06 -37.30 -57.57
C PRO A 51 -6.49 -36.29 -56.54
N GLN A 52 -7.42 -35.40 -56.86
CA GLN A 52 -8.04 -34.48 -55.97
C GLN A 52 -8.97 -35.19 -54.99
N GLY A 53 -8.87 -34.90 -53.70
CA GLY A 53 -9.69 -35.47 -52.64
C GLY A 53 -9.98 -34.49 -51.52
N SER A 54 -10.77 -34.91 -50.59
CA SER A 54 -10.99 -34.16 -49.33
C SER A 54 -10.91 -35.12 -48.15
N THR A 55 -10.35 -34.63 -47.05
CA THR A 55 -10.31 -35.32 -45.75
C THR A 55 -10.75 -34.38 -44.64
N THR A 56 -11.31 -34.93 -43.58
CA THR A 56 -11.74 -34.14 -42.42
C THR A 56 -10.84 -34.45 -41.22
N VAL A 57 -10.25 -33.44 -40.64
CA VAL A 57 -9.39 -33.52 -39.46
C VAL A 57 -10.13 -32.89 -38.27
N THR A 58 -10.34 -33.69 -37.23
CA THR A 58 -11.04 -33.23 -36.00
C THR A 58 -10.06 -32.96 -34.88
N GLY A 59 -10.49 -32.17 -33.88
CA GLY A 59 -9.70 -31.88 -32.68
C GLY A 59 -8.51 -30.96 -32.96
N VAL A 60 -8.59 -30.06 -33.95
CA VAL A 60 -7.53 -29.05 -34.20
C VAL A 60 -7.65 -27.93 -33.21
N PRO A 61 -6.61 -27.63 -32.41
CA PRO A 61 -6.67 -26.57 -31.40
C PRO A 61 -6.68 -25.17 -32.06
N ILE A 62 -7.37 -24.23 -31.41
CA ILE A 62 -7.42 -22.84 -31.87
C ILE A 62 -6.21 -22.10 -31.33
N ASN A 63 -5.44 -21.44 -32.20
CA ASN A 63 -4.33 -20.57 -31.86
C ASN A 63 -4.80 -19.12 -31.80
N TYR A 64 -5.02 -18.60 -30.60
CA TYR A 64 -5.46 -17.24 -30.36
C TYR A 64 -4.34 -16.17 -30.50
N THR A 65 -3.07 -16.59 -30.47
CA THR A 65 -1.94 -15.66 -30.57
C THR A 65 -1.60 -15.23 -32.00
N SER A 66 -2.04 -16.04 -33.00
CA SER A 66 -1.84 -15.71 -34.40
C SER A 66 -2.71 -14.51 -34.79
N GLY A 67 -2.07 -13.39 -35.17
CA GLY A 67 -2.75 -12.15 -35.51
C GLY A 67 -3.13 -11.25 -34.32
N ALA A 68 -2.67 -11.59 -33.11
CA ALA A 68 -2.97 -10.83 -31.87
C ALA A 68 -2.57 -9.35 -31.97
N SER A 69 -1.52 -9.02 -32.73
CA SER A 69 -1.08 -7.63 -32.94
C SER A 69 -2.19 -6.68 -33.45
N THR A 70 -3.25 -7.22 -34.04
CA THR A 70 -4.37 -6.42 -34.58
C THR A 70 -5.18 -5.77 -33.46
N TYR A 71 -5.45 -6.49 -32.37
CA TYR A 71 -6.21 -5.97 -31.24
C TYR A 71 -5.29 -5.38 -30.14
N THR A 72 -4.10 -5.96 -29.94
CA THR A 72 -3.16 -5.43 -28.92
C THR A 72 -2.63 -4.03 -29.29
N ALA A 73 -2.50 -3.72 -30.60
CA ALA A 73 -2.16 -2.37 -31.04
C ALA A 73 -3.24 -1.32 -30.68
N GLN A 74 -4.45 -1.74 -30.35
CA GLN A 74 -5.56 -0.90 -29.89
C GLN A 74 -5.69 -0.88 -28.36
N GLY A 75 -4.76 -1.50 -27.61
CA GLY A 75 -4.83 -1.63 -26.16
C GLY A 75 -5.78 -2.71 -25.67
N LEU A 76 -6.36 -3.50 -26.58
CA LEU A 76 -7.31 -4.55 -26.24
C LEU A 76 -6.60 -5.86 -25.92
N ASP A 77 -7.21 -6.66 -25.05
CA ASP A 77 -6.83 -8.06 -24.81
C ASP A 77 -8.09 -8.96 -24.81
N ILE A 78 -7.87 -10.26 -24.92
CA ILE A 78 -8.94 -11.24 -24.83
C ILE A 78 -9.23 -11.50 -23.36
N VAL A 79 -10.42 -11.16 -22.93
CA VAL A 79 -10.91 -11.35 -21.57
C VAL A 79 -11.61 -12.68 -21.41
N GLU A 80 -12.45 -13.02 -22.37
CA GLU A 80 -13.18 -14.30 -22.40
C GLU A 80 -13.06 -14.95 -23.75
N LYS A 81 -12.79 -16.25 -23.74
CA LYS A 81 -12.76 -17.10 -24.93
C LYS A 81 -13.55 -18.38 -24.66
N PRO A 82 -14.21 -18.95 -25.68
CA PRO A 82 -14.95 -20.17 -25.50
C PRO A 82 -14.01 -21.34 -25.19
N ASP A 83 -14.46 -22.22 -24.29
CA ASP A 83 -13.79 -23.48 -23.98
C ASP A 83 -14.16 -24.51 -25.04
N ILE A 84 -13.32 -24.63 -26.09
CA ILE A 84 -13.51 -25.54 -27.21
C ILE A 84 -12.29 -26.46 -27.27
N GLU A 85 -12.50 -27.76 -27.08
CA GLU A 85 -11.43 -28.79 -27.14
C GLU A 85 -10.74 -28.83 -28.50
N GLY A 86 -11.43 -28.43 -29.55
CA GLY A 86 -10.87 -28.34 -30.90
C GLY A 86 -11.94 -28.19 -31.97
N VAL A 87 -11.51 -27.84 -33.16
CA VAL A 87 -12.40 -27.66 -34.33
C VAL A 87 -12.21 -28.72 -35.36
N THR A 88 -13.22 -28.87 -36.23
CA THR A 88 -13.18 -29.74 -37.39
C THR A 88 -12.81 -28.96 -38.62
N VAL A 89 -11.76 -29.39 -39.33
CA VAL A 89 -11.24 -28.76 -40.53
C VAL A 89 -11.35 -29.74 -41.71
N LYS A 90 -11.98 -29.26 -42.78
CA LYS A 90 -11.95 -29.94 -44.07
C LYS A 90 -10.71 -29.51 -44.82
N VAL A 91 -9.95 -30.51 -45.30
CA VAL A 91 -8.73 -30.32 -46.07
C VAL A 91 -8.94 -30.84 -47.47
N GLU A 92 -8.77 -30.02 -48.48
CA GLU A 92 -8.91 -30.39 -49.87
C GLU A 92 -7.56 -30.23 -50.62
N GLY A 93 -7.26 -31.19 -51.49
CA GLY A 93 -5.98 -31.20 -52.22
C GLY A 93 -5.67 -32.60 -52.78
N ASN A 94 -4.41 -32.84 -53.16
CA ASN A 94 -3.97 -34.12 -53.63
C ASN A 94 -4.16 -35.20 -52.59
N SER A 95 -4.95 -36.26 -52.90
CA SER A 95 -5.36 -37.33 -52.00
C SER A 95 -4.18 -38.05 -51.32
N THR A 96 -3.04 -38.16 -52.01
CA THR A 96 -1.85 -38.84 -51.45
C THR A 96 -1.14 -37.99 -50.41
N ILE A 97 -1.28 -36.67 -50.48
CA ILE A 97 -0.69 -35.71 -49.56
C ILE A 97 -1.61 -35.48 -48.35
N ILE A 98 -2.90 -35.21 -48.62
CA ILE A 98 -3.85 -34.87 -47.55
C ILE A 98 -4.16 -36.04 -46.63
N GLY A 99 -4.03 -37.30 -47.10
CA GLY A 99 -4.24 -38.48 -46.27
C GLY A 99 -3.26 -38.62 -45.08
N ASN A 100 -2.14 -37.92 -45.09
CA ASN A 100 -1.14 -37.94 -44.02
C ASN A 100 -1.24 -36.74 -43.08
N ILE A 101 -2.09 -35.75 -43.35
CA ILE A 101 -2.24 -34.55 -42.54
C ILE A 101 -2.95 -34.87 -41.22
N ARG A 102 -2.37 -34.43 -40.12
CA ARG A 102 -2.89 -34.59 -38.77
C ARG A 102 -3.26 -33.24 -38.17
N SER A 103 -3.94 -33.25 -36.99
CA SER A 103 -4.32 -32.02 -36.28
C SER A 103 -3.12 -31.08 -35.93
N ALA A 104 -1.94 -31.67 -35.71
CA ALA A 104 -0.72 -30.91 -35.43
C ALA A 104 -0.15 -30.15 -36.64
N ASP A 105 -0.52 -30.62 -37.87
CA ASP A 105 -0.04 -30.00 -39.10
C ASP A 105 -0.92 -28.84 -39.58
N ILE A 106 -2.06 -28.63 -38.90
CA ILE A 106 -3.02 -27.55 -39.21
C ILE A 106 -3.02 -26.53 -38.11
N MET A 107 -2.91 -25.27 -38.50
CA MET A 107 -3.10 -24.13 -37.60
C MET A 107 -4.47 -23.53 -37.87
N VAL A 108 -5.32 -23.51 -36.84
CA VAL A 108 -6.58 -22.76 -36.85
C VAL A 108 -6.43 -21.52 -36.03
N TYR A 109 -6.87 -20.38 -36.54
CA TYR A 109 -6.76 -19.10 -35.87
C TYR A 109 -7.96 -18.22 -36.19
N PRO A 110 -8.37 -17.31 -35.22
CA PRO A 110 -9.44 -16.36 -35.47
C PRO A 110 -8.98 -15.22 -36.39
N SER A 111 -9.91 -14.71 -37.19
CA SER A 111 -9.68 -13.48 -37.95
C SER A 111 -10.09 -12.28 -37.14
N TYR A 112 -9.12 -11.48 -36.72
CA TYR A 112 -9.34 -10.26 -35.90
C TYR A 112 -9.66 -9.01 -36.69
N ALA A 113 -9.86 -9.11 -38.01
CA ALA A 113 -10.08 -7.96 -38.89
C ALA A 113 -11.32 -7.09 -38.52
N GLY A 114 -12.27 -7.65 -37.79
CA GLY A 114 -13.49 -6.96 -37.34
C GLY A 114 -13.43 -6.38 -35.93
N VAL A 115 -12.32 -6.54 -35.21
CA VAL A 115 -12.18 -6.05 -33.84
C VAL A 115 -11.80 -4.58 -33.87
N SER A 116 -12.69 -3.72 -33.36
CA SER A 116 -12.52 -2.25 -33.37
C SER A 116 -12.71 -1.60 -32.01
N GLY A 117 -12.98 -2.38 -30.95
CA GLY A 117 -13.19 -1.87 -29.59
C GLY A 117 -13.55 -2.99 -28.63
N ALA A 118 -13.75 -2.61 -27.36
CA ALA A 118 -14.18 -3.51 -26.31
C ALA A 118 -15.58 -4.07 -26.56
N GLY A 119 -15.83 -5.29 -26.07
CA GLY A 119 -17.09 -5.99 -26.13
C GLY A 119 -17.01 -7.36 -26.78
N LYS A 120 -18.17 -8.01 -26.89
CA LYS A 120 -18.31 -9.34 -27.47
C LYS A 120 -18.28 -9.29 -28.99
N VAL A 121 -17.35 -9.97 -29.62
CA VAL A 121 -17.17 -10.03 -31.07
C VAL A 121 -17.21 -11.48 -31.54
N THR A 122 -18.03 -11.74 -32.57
CA THR A 122 -18.05 -13.06 -33.26
C THR A 122 -16.95 -13.09 -34.31
N LEU A 123 -15.95 -13.94 -34.10
CA LEU A 123 -14.79 -14.08 -34.96
C LEU A 123 -14.96 -15.28 -35.88
N ARG A 124 -14.61 -15.13 -37.15
CA ARG A 124 -14.54 -16.24 -38.10
C ARG A 124 -13.20 -16.97 -37.94
N LEU A 125 -13.25 -18.30 -37.87
CA LEU A 125 -12.06 -19.14 -37.83
C LEU A 125 -11.52 -19.37 -39.25
N GLN A 126 -10.20 -19.33 -39.36
CA GLN A 126 -9.44 -19.64 -40.56
C GLN A 126 -8.48 -20.78 -40.24
N ALA A 127 -8.19 -21.59 -41.27
CA ALA A 127 -7.26 -22.71 -41.14
C ALA A 127 -6.20 -22.66 -42.25
N ARG A 128 -5.00 -23.12 -41.92
CA ARG A 128 -3.92 -23.31 -42.88
C ARG A 128 -3.00 -24.42 -42.43
N VAL A 129 -2.31 -25.05 -43.39
CA VAL A 129 -1.22 -25.99 -43.09
C VAL A 129 -0.01 -25.21 -42.55
N THR A 130 0.62 -25.74 -41.52
CA THR A 130 1.78 -25.07 -40.85
C THR A 130 3.09 -25.29 -41.60
N ASN A 131 3.25 -26.48 -42.22
CA ASN A 131 4.50 -26.87 -42.89
C ASN A 131 4.23 -27.20 -44.39
N THR A 132 4.41 -26.17 -45.22
CA THR A 132 4.24 -26.29 -46.68
C THR A 132 5.37 -27.07 -47.35
N THR A 133 6.48 -27.37 -46.66
CA THR A 133 7.60 -28.14 -47.19
C THR A 133 7.30 -29.65 -47.15
N ASP A 134 6.66 -30.11 -46.10
CA ASP A 134 6.28 -31.51 -45.93
C ASP A 134 5.00 -31.87 -46.73
N PHE A 135 4.19 -30.83 -46.99
CA PHE A 135 2.95 -30.97 -47.75
C PHE A 135 2.96 -30.04 -48.97
N PRO A 136 3.71 -30.41 -50.04
CA PRO A 136 3.80 -29.58 -51.25
C PRO A 136 2.52 -29.68 -52.08
N GLY A 137 2.09 -28.54 -52.64
CA GLY A 137 0.89 -28.42 -53.47
C GLY A 137 -0.14 -27.45 -52.92
N ASP A 138 -1.20 -27.25 -53.70
CA ASP A 138 -2.31 -26.38 -53.30
C ASP A 138 -3.23 -27.17 -52.37
N ILE A 139 -3.13 -26.85 -51.08
CA ILE A 139 -3.98 -27.44 -50.01
C ILE A 139 -4.91 -26.34 -49.51
N GLU A 140 -6.19 -26.53 -49.62
CA GLU A 140 -7.20 -25.64 -49.09
C GLU A 140 -7.74 -26.21 -47.76
N CYS A 141 -7.70 -25.39 -46.70
CA CYS A 141 -8.21 -25.74 -45.39
C CYS A 141 -9.44 -24.89 -45.08
N THR A 142 -10.57 -25.53 -44.88
CA THR A 142 -11.82 -24.84 -44.49
C THR A 142 -12.29 -25.34 -43.12
N VAL A 143 -12.56 -24.41 -42.21
CA VAL A 143 -13.11 -24.73 -40.88
C VAL A 143 -14.61 -25.06 -41.06
N GLU A 144 -15.01 -26.30 -40.70
CA GLU A 144 -16.40 -26.74 -40.81
C GLU A 144 -17.21 -26.46 -39.54
N SER A 145 -16.67 -26.84 -38.38
CA SER A 145 -17.44 -26.73 -37.12
C SER A 145 -16.53 -26.63 -35.89
N PRO A 146 -16.74 -25.64 -35.05
CA PRO A 146 -17.47 -24.40 -35.33
C PRO A 146 -16.70 -23.50 -36.32
N SER A 147 -17.39 -22.79 -37.20
CA SER A 147 -16.77 -21.87 -38.18
C SER A 147 -16.58 -20.46 -37.60
N THR A 148 -17.27 -20.15 -36.51
CA THR A 148 -17.19 -18.89 -35.79
C THR A 148 -17.14 -19.17 -34.31
N ILE A 149 -16.51 -18.21 -33.57
CA ILE A 149 -16.44 -18.22 -32.10
C ILE A 149 -16.77 -16.83 -31.58
N ASP A 150 -17.35 -16.80 -30.41
CA ASP A 150 -17.58 -15.54 -29.68
C ASP A 150 -16.41 -15.31 -28.71
N VAL A 151 -15.81 -14.13 -28.79
CA VAL A 151 -14.68 -13.72 -27.93
C VAL A 151 -15.01 -12.34 -27.38
N VAL A 152 -14.74 -12.12 -26.09
CA VAL A 152 -14.91 -10.82 -25.45
C VAL A 152 -13.55 -10.15 -25.35
N PHE A 153 -13.51 -8.91 -25.86
CA PHE A 153 -12.35 -8.01 -25.78
C PHE A 153 -12.63 -6.88 -24.81
N ASP A 154 -11.61 -6.46 -24.06
CA ASP A 154 -11.67 -5.24 -23.27
C ASP A 154 -10.29 -4.58 -23.21
N GLU A 155 -10.26 -3.30 -22.80
CA GLU A 155 -9.01 -2.63 -22.45
C GLU A 155 -8.53 -3.18 -21.12
N VAL A 156 -7.32 -3.72 -21.11
CA VAL A 156 -6.69 -4.21 -19.87
C VAL A 156 -5.83 -3.11 -19.29
N SER A 157 -6.11 -2.74 -18.05
CA SER A 157 -5.39 -1.73 -17.31
C SER A 157 -4.96 -2.22 -15.93
N GLU A 158 -4.19 -1.40 -15.24
CA GLU A 158 -3.78 -1.63 -13.86
C GLU A 158 -4.34 -0.53 -12.97
N LYS A 159 -4.84 -0.91 -11.79
CA LYS A 159 -5.37 0.01 -10.79
C LYS A 159 -4.79 -0.36 -9.44
N THR A 160 -4.09 0.58 -8.79
CA THR A 160 -3.59 0.39 -7.43
C THR A 160 -4.63 0.89 -6.45
N VAL A 161 -5.01 0.04 -5.49
CA VAL A 161 -6.07 0.31 -4.51
C VAL A 161 -5.52 0.09 -3.11
N PRO A 162 -5.74 1.04 -2.16
CA PRO A 162 -5.32 0.87 -0.78
C PRO A 162 -6.12 -0.22 -0.07
N VAL A 163 -5.43 -0.94 0.82
CA VAL A 163 -6.03 -1.97 1.67
C VAL A 163 -6.52 -1.34 2.97
N THR A 164 -7.82 -1.45 3.24
CA THR A 164 -8.44 -1.05 4.49
C THR A 164 -8.68 -2.27 5.37
N VAL A 165 -8.44 -2.12 6.68
CA VAL A 165 -8.62 -3.21 7.64
C VAL A 165 -9.99 -3.10 8.28
N ASP A 166 -10.76 -4.19 8.24
CA ASP A 166 -12.00 -4.32 9.00
C ASP A 166 -11.75 -5.21 10.23
N ALA A 167 -11.67 -4.56 11.39
CA ALA A 167 -11.49 -5.21 12.68
C ALA A 167 -12.78 -5.26 13.51
N SER A 168 -13.95 -5.07 12.92
CA SER A 168 -15.26 -5.00 13.62
C SER A 168 -15.60 -6.30 14.35
N ALA A 169 -15.10 -7.43 13.89
CA ALA A 169 -15.30 -8.74 14.52
C ALA A 169 -14.29 -9.05 15.64
N VAL A 170 -13.31 -8.15 15.91
CA VAL A 170 -12.28 -8.37 16.92
C VAL A 170 -12.79 -7.88 18.27
N THR A 171 -12.79 -8.77 19.27
CA THR A 171 -13.11 -8.41 20.66
C THR A 171 -11.85 -7.98 21.39
N ILE A 172 -11.87 -6.78 22.00
CA ILE A 172 -10.76 -6.25 22.77
C ILE A 172 -10.95 -6.59 24.25
N SER A 173 -9.89 -7.06 24.89
CA SER A 173 -9.90 -7.40 26.33
C SER A 173 -10.14 -6.16 27.20
N SER A 174 -10.77 -6.39 28.36
CA SER A 174 -11.01 -5.32 29.33
C SER A 174 -9.70 -4.64 29.77
N GLY A 175 -9.67 -3.31 29.81
CA GLY A 175 -8.46 -2.54 30.11
C GLY A 175 -7.51 -2.34 28.93
N TYR A 176 -7.95 -2.67 27.72
CA TYR A 176 -7.21 -2.44 26.49
C TYR A 176 -8.06 -1.73 25.43
N MET A 177 -7.43 -1.17 24.43
CA MET A 177 -8.08 -0.58 23.27
C MET A 177 -7.28 -0.81 21.99
N LEU A 178 -7.98 -0.91 20.88
CA LEU A 178 -7.35 -0.93 19.56
C LEU A 178 -6.92 0.51 19.22
N ASN A 179 -5.62 0.70 19.04
CA ASN A 179 -5.07 2.01 18.70
C ASN A 179 -4.94 2.22 17.19
N LYS A 180 -4.37 1.23 16.50
CA LYS A 180 -4.10 1.32 15.08
C LYS A 180 -4.16 -0.05 14.41
N THR A 181 -4.64 -0.06 13.18
CA THR A 181 -4.57 -1.23 12.29
C THR A 181 -3.69 -0.89 11.09
N THR A 182 -2.87 -1.84 10.66
CA THR A 182 -2.04 -1.70 9.45
C THR A 182 -2.04 -3.01 8.68
N ALA A 183 -2.11 -2.92 7.36
CA ALA A 183 -1.98 -4.06 6.46
C ALA A 183 -0.65 -4.00 5.71
N VAL A 184 -0.06 -5.15 5.45
CA VAL A 184 1.14 -5.29 4.61
C VAL A 184 0.89 -6.42 3.60
N PRO A 185 0.83 -6.09 2.31
CA PRO A 185 1.01 -4.77 1.69
C PRO A 185 -0.13 -3.79 2.02
N ALA A 186 0.17 -2.49 2.01
CA ALA A 186 -0.80 -1.44 2.29
C ALA A 186 -1.65 -1.06 1.06
N GLU A 187 -1.17 -1.42 -0.13
CA GLU A 187 -1.81 -1.20 -1.42
C GLU A 187 -1.64 -2.47 -2.27
N ILE A 188 -2.61 -2.76 -3.10
CA ILE A 188 -2.60 -3.90 -4.03
C ILE A 188 -2.84 -3.39 -5.45
N THR A 189 -2.01 -3.87 -6.37
CA THR A 189 -2.23 -3.64 -7.80
C THR A 189 -3.17 -4.70 -8.36
N LEU A 190 -4.27 -4.23 -8.91
CA LEU A 190 -5.25 -5.01 -9.64
C LEU A 190 -4.96 -4.88 -11.14
N ARG A 191 -5.04 -5.97 -11.89
CA ARG A 191 -4.93 -5.98 -13.35
C ARG A 191 -6.11 -6.72 -13.95
N GLY A 192 -6.77 -6.08 -14.89
CA GLY A 192 -7.94 -6.67 -15.54
C GLY A 192 -8.63 -5.71 -16.50
N PRO A 193 -9.81 -6.10 -17.00
CA PRO A 193 -10.64 -5.24 -17.84
C PRO A 193 -10.99 -3.94 -17.13
N THR A 194 -10.87 -2.82 -17.85
CA THR A 194 -11.20 -1.51 -17.29
C THR A 194 -12.64 -1.44 -16.82
N SER A 195 -13.56 -2.07 -17.55
CA SER A 195 -14.98 -2.14 -17.18
C SER A 195 -15.24 -2.83 -15.84
N GLU A 196 -14.41 -3.80 -15.48
CA GLU A 196 -14.51 -4.53 -14.21
C GLU A 196 -13.73 -3.82 -13.10
N LEU A 197 -12.55 -3.24 -13.43
CA LEU A 197 -11.75 -2.44 -12.50
C LEU A 197 -12.49 -1.20 -12.00
N ASP A 198 -13.31 -0.58 -12.83
CA ASP A 198 -14.11 0.60 -12.47
C ASP A 198 -15.18 0.28 -11.43
N GLN A 199 -15.62 -0.97 -11.31
CA GLN A 199 -16.57 -1.42 -10.28
C GLN A 199 -15.90 -1.63 -8.91
N VAL A 200 -14.55 -1.72 -8.85
CA VAL A 200 -13.83 -1.88 -7.59
C VAL A 200 -13.55 -0.52 -6.98
N SER A 201 -14.19 -0.25 -5.84
CA SER A 201 -13.99 0.99 -5.06
C SER A 201 -12.90 0.84 -4.00
N SER A 202 -12.85 -0.28 -3.27
CA SER A 202 -11.91 -0.49 -2.18
C SER A 202 -11.54 -1.97 -2.00
N ILE A 203 -10.42 -2.20 -1.32
CA ILE A 203 -9.99 -3.53 -0.88
C ILE A 203 -10.06 -3.58 0.64
N VAL A 204 -10.73 -4.58 1.17
CA VAL A 204 -10.90 -4.77 2.61
C VAL A 204 -10.21 -6.04 3.07
N ALA A 205 -9.49 -5.95 4.19
CA ALA A 205 -8.91 -7.07 4.91
C ALA A 205 -9.75 -7.35 6.17
N PRO A 206 -10.77 -8.22 6.11
CA PRO A 206 -11.56 -8.58 7.29
C PRO A 206 -10.72 -9.42 8.23
N VAL A 207 -10.67 -9.01 9.50
CA VAL A 207 -9.95 -9.75 10.55
C VAL A 207 -10.95 -10.47 11.43
N GLN A 208 -10.77 -11.78 11.56
CA GLN A 208 -11.51 -12.61 12.50
C GLN A 208 -10.53 -13.28 13.44
N MET A 209 -10.78 -13.20 14.73
CA MET A 209 -9.97 -13.82 15.76
C MET A 209 -10.86 -14.52 16.77
N ASP A 210 -10.39 -15.68 17.23
CA ASP A 210 -10.99 -16.36 18.37
C ASP A 210 -10.40 -15.80 19.68
N GLY A 211 -11.28 -15.37 20.60
CA GLY A 211 -10.90 -14.85 21.91
C GLY A 211 -10.74 -13.32 21.94
N GLU A 212 -10.24 -12.84 23.07
CA GLU A 212 -10.05 -11.41 23.34
C GLU A 212 -8.62 -10.98 23.05
N LEU A 213 -8.47 -9.83 22.42
CA LEU A 213 -7.18 -9.24 22.06
C LEU A 213 -6.66 -8.36 23.19
N ALA A 214 -5.51 -8.74 23.80
CA ALA A 214 -4.83 -7.99 24.85
C ALA A 214 -3.44 -7.49 24.44
N ASP A 215 -2.85 -8.09 23.40
CA ASP A 215 -1.51 -7.74 22.91
C ASP A 215 -1.53 -7.39 21.43
N THR A 216 -0.55 -6.57 21.01
CA THR A 216 -0.34 -6.29 19.58
C THR A 216 -0.05 -7.59 18.83
N THR A 217 -0.89 -7.92 17.86
CA THR A 217 -0.86 -9.18 17.13
C THR A 217 -0.89 -8.94 15.63
N THR A 218 -0.21 -9.80 14.89
CA THR A 218 -0.29 -9.82 13.43
C THR A 218 -0.95 -11.10 12.96
N VAL A 219 -1.98 -10.97 12.15
CA VAL A 219 -2.76 -12.08 11.59
C VAL A 219 -2.86 -11.95 10.08
N PRO A 220 -2.85 -13.07 9.33
CA PRO A 220 -3.14 -13.05 7.91
C PRO A 220 -4.64 -12.84 7.70
N ALA A 221 -4.98 -12.01 6.72
CA ALA A 221 -6.36 -11.78 6.30
C ALA A 221 -6.45 -11.94 4.77
N THR A 222 -7.50 -12.63 4.31
CA THR A 222 -7.83 -12.72 2.89
C THR A 222 -8.45 -11.40 2.45
N LEU A 223 -8.02 -10.89 1.30
CA LEU A 223 -8.50 -9.62 0.78
C LEU A 223 -9.84 -9.80 0.06
N GLU A 224 -10.75 -8.88 0.30
CA GLU A 224 -12.04 -8.80 -0.37
C GLU A 224 -12.16 -7.49 -1.14
N LEU A 225 -12.57 -7.60 -2.41
CA LEU A 225 -12.91 -6.43 -3.20
C LEU A 225 -14.31 -5.94 -2.84
N ARG A 226 -14.50 -4.63 -2.82
CA ARG A 226 -15.78 -3.97 -2.54
C ARG A 226 -16.14 -3.00 -3.66
N ASP A 227 -17.42 -2.96 -4.00
CA ASP A 227 -18.01 -1.96 -4.90
C ASP A 227 -18.19 -0.59 -4.23
N GLU A 228 -18.77 0.39 -4.95
CA GLU A 228 -19.04 1.73 -4.41
C GLU A 228 -20.06 1.72 -3.27
N GLU A 229 -20.97 0.77 -3.25
CA GLU A 229 -21.97 0.57 -2.20
C GLU A 229 -21.41 -0.18 -0.99
N GLY A 230 -20.18 -0.67 -1.04
CA GLY A 230 -19.50 -1.42 0.01
C GLY A 230 -19.85 -2.91 0.06
N ASN A 231 -20.54 -3.46 -0.95
CA ASN A 231 -20.84 -4.88 -1.03
C ASN A 231 -19.60 -5.66 -1.51
N ALA A 232 -19.54 -6.95 -1.16
CA ALA A 232 -18.49 -7.83 -1.66
C ALA A 232 -18.63 -7.98 -3.19
N PHE A 233 -17.54 -7.67 -3.89
CA PHE A 233 -17.42 -7.80 -5.35
C PHE A 233 -16.55 -9.01 -5.68
N THR A 234 -17.10 -9.95 -6.45
CA THR A 234 -16.35 -11.12 -6.90
C THR A 234 -15.92 -10.89 -8.34
N PRO A 235 -14.61 -10.65 -8.61
CA PRO A 235 -14.14 -10.43 -9.95
C PRO A 235 -14.17 -11.69 -10.79
N GLN A 236 -14.42 -11.55 -12.08
CA GLN A 236 -14.36 -12.63 -13.04
C GLN A 236 -13.01 -12.67 -13.77
N TYR A 237 -12.48 -11.50 -14.11
CA TYR A 237 -11.29 -11.34 -14.94
C TYR A 237 -10.19 -10.48 -14.30
N ILE A 238 -10.39 -9.95 -13.09
CA ILE A 238 -9.35 -9.21 -12.36
C ILE A 238 -8.39 -10.19 -11.71
N SER A 239 -7.10 -9.99 -11.94
CA SER A 239 -6.02 -10.60 -11.17
C SER A 239 -5.49 -9.62 -10.14
N MET A 240 -5.25 -10.10 -8.92
CA MET A 240 -4.62 -9.35 -7.83
C MET A 240 -3.15 -9.77 -7.70
N GLU A 241 -2.27 -8.83 -7.40
CA GLU A 241 -0.85 -9.11 -7.10
C GLU A 241 -0.72 -10.02 -5.87
N SER A 242 -1.60 -9.86 -4.88
CA SER A 242 -1.73 -10.74 -3.72
C SER A 242 -3.20 -10.85 -3.31
N ASP A 243 -3.63 -12.02 -2.90
CA ASP A 243 -4.98 -12.30 -2.39
C ASP A 243 -5.09 -12.18 -0.86
N SER A 244 -3.96 -11.90 -0.19
CA SER A 244 -3.88 -11.83 1.26
C SER A 244 -2.94 -10.72 1.73
N ALA A 245 -3.17 -10.22 2.93
CA ALA A 245 -2.30 -9.27 3.61
C ALA A 245 -2.09 -9.68 5.07
N ASN A 246 -0.92 -9.35 5.61
CA ASN A 246 -0.66 -9.47 7.04
C ASN A 246 -1.18 -8.21 7.74
N VAL A 247 -2.19 -8.37 8.58
CA VAL A 247 -2.80 -7.28 9.34
C VAL A 247 -2.22 -7.26 10.74
N THR A 248 -1.63 -6.13 11.13
CA THR A 248 -1.18 -5.87 12.49
C THR A 248 -2.21 -5.02 13.23
N LEU A 249 -2.72 -5.56 14.32
CA LEU A 249 -3.62 -4.90 15.26
C LEU A 249 -2.79 -4.39 16.44
N THR A 250 -2.58 -3.08 16.51
CA THR A 250 -1.82 -2.45 17.59
C THR A 250 -2.75 -2.14 18.76
N VAL A 251 -2.46 -2.74 19.90
CA VAL A 251 -3.27 -2.63 21.13
C VAL A 251 -2.55 -1.78 22.15
N TYR A 252 -3.28 -0.87 22.76
CA TYR A 252 -2.84 -0.06 23.90
C TYR A 252 -3.51 -0.51 25.19
N GLN A 253 -2.74 -0.54 26.26
CA GLN A 253 -3.27 -0.71 27.61
C GLN A 253 -3.87 0.61 28.09
N VAL A 254 -5.03 0.54 28.73
CA VAL A 254 -5.72 1.68 29.35
C VAL A 254 -5.50 1.63 30.85
N ARG A 255 -5.05 2.74 31.44
CA ARG A 255 -4.93 2.91 32.91
C ARG A 255 -5.43 4.28 33.33
N GLU A 256 -5.89 4.34 34.54
CA GLU A 256 -6.14 5.58 35.26
C GLU A 256 -4.94 5.82 36.16
N LEU A 257 -4.25 6.95 35.97
CA LEU A 257 -3.06 7.34 36.70
C LEU A 257 -3.31 8.63 37.48
N PRO A 258 -2.79 8.74 38.72
CA PRO A 258 -2.85 9.98 39.46
C PRO A 258 -1.98 11.06 38.81
N LEU A 259 -2.40 12.32 39.00
CA LEU A 259 -1.63 13.50 38.60
C LEU A 259 -0.87 14.04 39.80
N GLU A 260 0.43 14.30 39.64
CA GLU A 260 1.31 14.84 40.66
C GLU A 260 1.94 16.14 40.17
N VAL A 261 2.23 17.04 41.13
CA VAL A 261 2.89 18.30 40.87
C VAL A 261 4.29 18.26 41.49
N ASP A 262 5.30 18.49 40.66
CA ASP A 262 6.66 18.67 41.15
C ASP A 262 6.87 20.12 41.56
N PHE A 263 7.21 20.36 42.84
CA PHE A 263 7.48 21.66 43.38
C PHE A 263 8.98 21.95 43.39
N ILE A 264 9.37 23.01 42.69
CA ILE A 264 10.74 23.49 42.65
C ILE A 264 10.85 24.86 43.37
N GLY A 265 12.08 25.35 43.62
CA GLY A 265 12.31 26.62 44.26
C GLY A 265 12.04 26.67 45.77
N ALA A 266 11.67 25.55 46.38
CA ALA A 266 11.51 25.40 47.82
C ALA A 266 12.88 25.39 48.55
N PRO A 267 12.93 25.77 49.86
CA PRO A 267 14.13 25.62 50.68
C PRO A 267 14.55 24.13 50.80
N ASN A 268 15.85 23.90 51.04
CA ASN A 268 16.33 22.55 51.30
C ASN A 268 15.66 21.93 52.54
N GLY A 269 15.10 20.72 52.38
CA GLY A 269 14.39 20.06 53.46
C GLY A 269 12.95 20.55 53.69
N PHE A 270 12.42 21.33 52.75
CA PHE A 270 11.01 21.72 52.80
C PHE A 270 10.11 20.50 52.62
N ASP A 271 9.11 20.39 53.46
CA ASP A 271 8.12 19.31 53.47
C ASP A 271 6.97 19.66 52.50
N VAL A 272 7.06 19.17 51.27
CA VAL A 272 6.07 19.39 50.24
C VAL A 272 4.68 18.85 50.59
N GLU A 273 4.62 17.80 51.45
CA GLU A 273 3.34 17.24 51.89
C GLU A 273 2.58 18.20 52.82
N SER A 274 3.30 19.18 53.39
CA SER A 274 2.70 20.25 54.20
C SER A 274 1.96 21.31 53.34
N LEU A 275 2.14 21.32 52.04
CA LEU A 275 1.37 22.15 51.14
C LEU A 275 0.01 21.53 50.87
N HIS A 276 -1.04 22.17 51.35
CA HIS A 276 -2.39 21.76 51.00
C HIS A 276 -2.77 22.34 49.64
N TYR A 277 -2.83 21.49 48.64
CA TYR A 277 -3.24 21.90 47.30
C TYR A 277 -4.26 20.92 46.70
N SER A 278 -4.98 21.37 45.72
CA SER A 278 -5.90 20.54 44.93
C SER A 278 -5.68 20.76 43.44
N LEU A 279 -5.90 19.66 42.67
CA LEU A 279 -5.98 19.73 41.23
C LEU A 279 -7.44 19.60 40.80
N SER A 280 -7.83 20.34 39.76
CA SER A 280 -9.18 20.27 39.20
C SER A 280 -9.53 18.84 38.71
N GLN A 281 -8.53 18.02 38.44
CA GLN A 281 -8.63 16.60 38.16
C GLN A 281 -7.47 15.87 38.84
N GLN A 282 -7.77 14.84 39.62
CA GLN A 282 -6.76 14.12 40.41
C GLN A 282 -6.18 12.91 39.66
N THR A 283 -6.93 12.36 38.72
CA THR A 283 -6.52 11.20 37.91
C THR A 283 -6.79 11.46 36.45
N LEU A 284 -6.05 10.82 35.57
CA LEU A 284 -6.25 10.89 34.13
C LEU A 284 -6.29 9.49 33.55
N ARG A 285 -7.30 9.23 32.71
CA ARG A 285 -7.36 7.98 31.92
C ARG A 285 -6.47 8.14 30.70
N VAL A 286 -5.48 7.27 30.61
CA VAL A 286 -4.49 7.26 29.52
C VAL A 286 -4.40 5.90 28.88
N ALA A 287 -3.97 5.90 27.62
CA ALA A 287 -3.67 4.70 26.88
C ALA A 287 -2.29 4.78 26.24
N GLY A 288 -1.62 3.63 26.18
CA GLY A 288 -0.30 3.54 25.57
C GLY A 288 0.23 2.11 25.50
N PRO A 289 1.46 1.93 24.96
CA PRO A 289 2.11 0.62 24.96
C PRO A 289 2.19 0.05 26.38
N ALA A 290 1.83 -1.22 26.56
CA ALA A 290 1.73 -1.86 27.87
C ALA A 290 3.00 -1.70 28.72
N ARG A 291 4.18 -1.80 28.11
CA ARG A 291 5.46 -1.60 28.82
C ARG A 291 5.63 -0.21 29.39
N THR A 292 5.23 0.82 28.63
CA THR A 292 5.34 2.23 29.05
C THR A 292 4.34 2.54 30.14
N ILE A 293 3.08 2.16 29.94
CA ILE A 293 1.99 2.39 30.91
C ILE A 293 2.25 1.66 32.23
N SER A 294 2.73 0.41 32.18
CA SER A 294 2.98 -0.37 33.40
C SER A 294 4.12 0.16 34.26
N ALA A 295 5.05 0.92 33.67
CA ALA A 295 6.17 1.55 34.37
C ALA A 295 5.81 2.89 35.03
N LEU A 296 4.65 3.46 34.71
CA LEU A 296 4.20 4.73 35.27
C LEU A 296 3.42 4.49 36.56
N GLU A 297 3.79 5.20 37.62
CA GLU A 297 3.05 5.24 38.89
C GLU A 297 2.11 6.44 38.91
N ALA A 298 2.57 7.58 38.39
CA ALA A 298 1.84 8.85 38.27
C ALA A 298 2.18 9.57 36.96
N LEU A 299 1.44 10.61 36.67
CA LEU A 299 1.71 11.55 35.59
C LEU A 299 2.05 12.91 36.21
N THR A 300 3.16 13.49 35.79
CA THR A 300 3.59 14.80 36.26
C THR A 300 2.91 15.90 35.45
N VAL A 301 2.47 16.93 36.14
CA VAL A 301 2.13 18.22 35.52
C VAL A 301 3.38 19.11 35.47
N THR A 302 3.37 20.13 34.63
CA THR A 302 4.49 21.09 34.56
C THR A 302 4.86 21.58 35.96
N ASP A 303 6.16 21.60 36.28
CA ASP A 303 6.72 22.02 37.58
C ASP A 303 6.15 23.34 38.05
N PHE A 304 6.00 23.46 39.35
CA PHE A 304 5.59 24.69 40.01
C PHE A 304 6.72 25.28 40.84
N ASP A 305 7.21 26.49 40.45
CA ASP A 305 8.26 27.17 41.19
C ASP A 305 7.64 27.99 42.36
N LEU A 306 7.71 27.41 43.57
CA LEU A 306 7.19 28.00 44.78
C LEU A 306 7.79 29.40 45.05
N ALA A 307 9.08 29.56 44.75
CA ALA A 307 9.75 30.86 44.98
C ALA A 307 9.30 31.95 44.02
N ARG A 308 8.99 31.61 42.77
CA ARG A 308 8.72 32.61 41.75
C ARG A 308 7.26 32.81 41.42
N GLU A 309 6.47 31.77 41.55
CA GLU A 309 5.11 31.78 41.04
C GLU A 309 4.02 31.84 42.11
N PHE A 310 4.35 31.42 43.36
CA PHE A 310 3.34 31.36 44.42
C PHE A 310 2.80 32.75 44.80
N GLU A 311 1.49 32.91 44.70
CA GLU A 311 0.68 34.04 45.15
C GLU A 311 -0.58 33.49 45.86
N PRO A 312 -0.87 33.86 47.11
CA PRO A 312 -2.05 33.36 47.81
C PRO A 312 -3.35 33.71 47.09
N GLY A 313 -4.27 32.73 46.99
CA GLY A 313 -5.59 32.91 46.41
C GLY A 313 -5.61 33.02 44.90
N ARG A 314 -4.58 32.54 44.25
CA ARG A 314 -4.48 32.50 42.79
C ARG A 314 -4.52 31.05 42.30
N ASP A 315 -5.32 30.79 41.26
CA ASP A 315 -5.37 29.54 40.53
C ASP A 315 -4.33 29.50 39.42
N TYR A 316 -3.72 28.31 39.19
CA TYR A 316 -2.66 28.12 38.20
C TYR A 316 -3.04 27.06 37.19
N GLN A 317 -3.02 27.40 35.92
CA GLN A 317 -3.17 26.42 34.86
C GLN A 317 -1.85 25.71 34.61
N ARG A 318 -1.87 24.38 34.68
CA ARG A 318 -0.71 23.52 34.46
C ARG A 318 -0.95 22.55 33.34
N LEU A 319 0.03 22.37 32.45
CA LEU A 319 0.01 21.41 31.38
C LEU A 319 0.34 20.03 31.95
N ILE A 320 -0.39 19.00 31.53
CA ILE A 320 -0.08 17.62 31.86
C ILE A 320 1.00 17.12 30.90
N GLU A 321 2.11 16.64 31.44
CA GLU A 321 3.21 16.09 30.64
C GLU A 321 2.98 14.60 30.37
N LEU A 322 2.62 14.28 29.12
CA LEU A 322 2.44 12.91 28.69
C LEU A 322 3.72 12.36 28.08
N PRO A 323 4.25 11.23 28.58
CA PRO A 323 5.38 10.56 27.98
C PRO A 323 5.10 10.16 26.51
N ALA A 324 6.17 10.03 25.73
CA ALA A 324 6.04 9.67 24.31
C ALA A 324 5.26 8.36 24.13
N GLY A 325 4.26 8.38 23.24
CA GLY A 325 3.40 7.26 22.93
C GLY A 325 2.22 7.05 23.87
N ILE A 326 2.06 7.89 24.91
CA ILE A 326 0.88 7.91 25.77
C ILE A 326 -0.11 8.95 25.24
N VAL A 327 -1.39 8.61 25.26
CA VAL A 327 -2.49 9.50 24.84
C VAL A 327 -3.51 9.61 25.96
N SER A 328 -4.04 10.83 26.15
CA SER A 328 -5.16 11.07 27.06
C SER A 328 -6.46 10.62 26.40
N LEU A 329 -7.25 9.82 27.11
CA LEU A 329 -8.58 9.40 26.64
C LEU A 329 -9.67 10.39 27.05
N ASP A 330 -9.42 11.19 28.08
CA ASP A 330 -10.37 12.19 28.58
C ASP A 330 -10.26 13.52 27.83
N GLY A 331 -9.27 13.67 26.93
CA GLY A 331 -9.04 14.86 26.15
C GLY A 331 -8.54 16.08 26.98
N VAL A 332 -8.21 15.84 28.26
CA VAL A 332 -7.72 16.88 29.16
C VAL A 332 -6.22 17.04 28.96
N THR A 333 -5.78 18.25 28.72
CA THR A 333 -4.36 18.62 28.53
C THR A 333 -3.83 19.54 29.63
N ASN A 334 -4.72 20.22 30.35
CA ASN A 334 -4.38 21.16 31.43
C ASN A 334 -5.24 20.89 32.66
N VAL A 335 -4.67 21.13 33.82
CA VAL A 335 -5.37 21.13 35.10
C VAL A 335 -5.16 22.43 35.83
N THR A 336 -6.10 22.78 36.67
CA THR A 336 -5.98 23.94 37.57
C THR A 336 -5.42 23.47 38.89
N LEU A 337 -4.30 24.05 39.30
CA LEU A 337 -3.70 23.89 40.63
C LEU A 337 -4.18 25.03 41.51
N ASP A 338 -4.78 24.75 42.63
CA ASP A 338 -5.23 25.66 43.66
C ASP A 338 -4.61 25.32 45.02
N PHE A 339 -4.15 26.34 45.76
CA PHE A 339 -3.56 26.15 47.08
C PHE A 339 -4.54 26.60 48.18
N ASP A 340 -4.76 25.70 49.14
CA ASP A 340 -5.45 26.09 50.37
C ASP A 340 -4.50 26.90 51.25
N THR A 341 -4.69 28.17 51.26
CA THR A 341 -3.89 29.14 52.05
C THR A 341 -4.56 29.56 53.35
N SER A 342 -5.66 28.90 53.76
CA SER A 342 -6.46 29.30 54.95
C SER A 342 -5.68 29.29 56.25
N GLU A 343 -4.71 28.36 56.40
CA GLU A 343 -3.84 28.25 57.60
C GLU A 343 -2.48 28.94 57.42
N MET A 344 -2.22 29.53 56.27
CA MET A 344 -0.96 30.20 55.95
C MET A 344 -1.01 31.70 56.25
N THR A 345 0.12 32.21 56.71
CA THR A 345 0.33 33.66 56.84
C THR A 345 1.66 34.08 56.22
N SER A 346 1.87 35.34 56.05
CA SER A 346 3.12 35.86 55.48
C SER A 346 3.78 36.87 56.38
N THR A 347 5.10 36.96 56.33
CA THR A 347 5.91 37.99 56.96
C THR A 347 6.99 38.48 56.01
N LYS A 348 7.50 39.70 56.24
CA LYS A 348 8.64 40.25 55.52
C LYS A 348 9.79 40.48 56.49
N LEU A 349 10.93 39.85 56.25
CA LEU A 349 12.10 39.97 57.09
C LEU A 349 13.31 40.41 56.25
N ASN A 350 14.27 41.03 56.94
CA ASN A 350 15.56 41.38 56.36
C ASN A 350 16.59 40.32 56.82
N VAL A 351 17.26 39.67 55.87
CA VAL A 351 18.20 38.59 56.14
C VAL A 351 19.63 39.08 56.07
N SER A 352 20.35 39.03 57.21
CA SER A 352 21.77 39.40 57.29
C SER A 352 22.74 38.24 57.22
N ASN A 353 22.23 36.99 57.41
CA ASN A 353 23.06 35.79 57.33
C ASN A 353 23.16 35.34 55.84
N ILE A 354 24.20 35.83 55.14
CA ILE A 354 24.45 35.50 53.75
C ILE A 354 25.65 34.56 53.70
N ARG A 355 25.53 33.44 52.99
CA ARG A 355 26.58 32.42 52.87
C ARG A 355 26.74 31.93 51.44
N ALA A 356 27.99 31.66 51.04
CA ALA A 356 28.30 30.98 49.80
C ALA A 356 28.73 29.54 50.10
N ILE A 357 28.24 28.63 49.28
CA ILE A 357 28.61 27.22 49.25
C ILE A 357 29.14 26.83 47.88
N ASN A 358 29.87 25.70 47.84
CA ASN A 358 30.37 25.12 46.57
C ASN A 358 31.22 26.11 45.72
N VAL A 359 31.97 27.01 46.37
CA VAL A 359 32.84 27.96 45.67
C VAL A 359 33.97 27.17 45.01
N PRO A 360 34.15 27.23 43.67
CA PRO A 360 35.22 26.51 42.97
C PRO A 360 36.60 26.89 43.51
N SER A 361 37.51 25.94 43.63
CA SER A 361 38.82 26.09 44.27
C SER A 361 39.73 27.16 43.65
N ASN A 362 39.50 27.52 42.39
CA ASN A 362 40.24 28.55 41.65
C ASN A 362 39.69 29.97 41.82
N TYR A 363 38.61 30.13 42.58
CA TYR A 363 38.02 31.43 42.87
C TYR A 363 37.91 31.70 44.38
N GLU A 364 37.91 32.97 44.75
CA GLU A 364 37.49 33.47 46.07
C GLU A 364 36.30 34.39 45.87
N LEU A 365 35.27 34.21 46.67
CA LEU A 365 34.03 34.97 46.60
C LEU A 365 33.90 35.81 47.86
N GLN A 366 33.93 37.14 47.73
CA GLN A 366 33.65 38.08 48.79
C GLN A 366 32.22 38.61 48.62
N ILE A 367 31.39 38.46 49.66
CA ILE A 367 30.02 39.00 49.67
C ILE A 367 30.09 40.48 50.08
N LEU A 368 29.65 41.36 49.18
CA LEU A 368 29.66 42.81 49.44
C LEU A 368 28.35 43.30 50.08
N SER A 369 27.24 42.58 49.81
CA SER A 369 25.95 42.90 50.41
C SER A 369 25.90 42.45 51.86
N SER A 370 25.52 43.34 52.78
CA SER A 370 25.40 43.04 54.22
C SER A 370 24.01 42.53 54.59
N ILE A 371 23.02 42.69 53.70
CA ILE A 371 21.62 42.35 53.96
C ILE A 371 20.86 42.07 52.67
N VAL A 372 19.94 41.12 52.71
CA VAL A 372 18.90 40.88 51.71
C VAL A 372 17.61 41.43 52.28
N SER A 373 17.09 42.51 51.72
CA SER A 373 15.95 43.24 52.28
C SER A 373 14.61 42.72 51.76
N GLY A 374 13.63 42.71 52.65
CA GLY A 374 12.23 42.51 52.30
C GLY A 374 11.90 41.08 51.82
N VAL A 375 12.58 40.06 52.34
CA VAL A 375 12.31 38.66 52.05
C VAL A 375 10.90 38.31 52.50
N THR A 376 10.02 37.96 51.56
CA THR A 376 8.65 37.53 51.84
C THR A 376 8.61 36.05 52.09
N LEU A 377 8.08 35.66 53.25
CA LEU A 377 8.03 34.29 53.72
C LEU A 377 6.58 33.88 53.93
N TYR A 378 6.24 32.65 53.57
CA TYR A 378 4.93 32.05 53.75
C TYR A 378 5.08 30.75 54.57
N GLY A 379 4.11 30.47 55.45
CA GLY A 379 4.04 29.25 56.21
C GLY A 379 2.94 29.32 57.26
N PRO A 380 2.84 28.26 58.15
CA PRO A 380 1.87 28.25 59.22
C PRO A 380 2.00 29.43 60.17
N ALA A 381 0.85 29.95 60.60
CA ALA A 381 0.80 31.20 61.39
C ALA A 381 1.55 31.12 62.72
N ASP A 382 1.62 29.96 63.34
CA ASP A 382 2.36 29.70 64.58
C ASP A 382 3.88 29.77 64.34
N GLU A 383 4.39 29.10 63.33
CA GLU A 383 5.82 29.07 63.00
C GLU A 383 6.35 30.44 62.48
N ILE A 384 5.54 31.13 61.68
CA ILE A 384 5.89 32.49 61.20
C ILE A 384 6.05 33.49 62.35
N LYS A 385 5.24 33.38 63.43
CA LYS A 385 5.35 34.28 64.59
C LYS A 385 6.63 34.07 65.41
N GLU A 386 7.13 32.83 65.43
CA GLU A 386 8.34 32.45 66.17
C GLU A 386 9.62 32.66 65.35
N LEU A 387 9.48 32.93 64.03
CA LEU A 387 10.61 33.04 63.09
C LEU A 387 11.44 34.29 63.33
N SER A 388 12.74 34.09 63.60
CA SER A 388 13.72 35.18 63.75
C SER A 388 14.50 35.38 62.43
N ALA A 389 14.83 36.62 62.10
CA ALA A 389 15.67 36.94 60.94
C ALA A 389 17.05 36.22 60.99
N ASP A 390 17.57 35.99 62.20
CA ASP A 390 18.88 35.32 62.41
C ASP A 390 18.82 33.81 62.06
N SER A 391 17.63 33.20 62.05
CA SER A 391 17.44 31.81 61.71
C SER A 391 17.34 31.56 60.20
N ILE A 392 17.32 32.62 59.38
CA ILE A 392 17.20 32.55 57.94
C ILE A 392 18.56 32.72 57.30
N VAL A 393 18.84 31.96 56.25
CA VAL A 393 20.12 32.02 55.52
C VAL A 393 19.84 32.34 54.06
N ALA A 394 20.44 33.44 53.55
CA ALA A 394 20.51 33.67 52.11
C ALA A 394 21.73 32.96 51.56
N GLN A 395 21.51 31.88 50.78
CA GLN A 395 22.55 31.00 50.30
C GLN A 395 22.85 31.20 48.83
N ILE A 396 24.13 31.38 48.52
CA ILE A 396 24.68 31.36 47.17
C ILE A 396 25.23 29.98 46.92
N ASP A 397 24.68 29.25 45.99
CA ASP A 397 25.27 27.99 45.52
C ASP A 397 26.07 28.24 44.24
N CYS A 398 27.38 28.14 44.34
CA CYS A 398 28.30 28.42 43.25
C CYS A 398 28.51 27.23 42.31
N GLN A 399 27.89 26.05 42.57
CA GLN A 399 28.10 24.86 41.78
C GLN A 399 27.63 25.01 40.33
N SER A 400 26.52 25.67 40.11
CA SER A 400 25.89 25.87 38.79
C SER A 400 26.18 27.26 38.18
N LEU A 401 26.96 28.10 38.87
CA LEU A 401 27.24 29.47 38.46
C LEU A 401 28.50 29.56 37.58
N ASN A 402 28.40 30.30 36.49
CA ASN A 402 29.57 30.70 35.69
C ASN A 402 30.20 31.93 36.30
N LEU A 403 31.07 31.73 37.29
CA LEU A 403 31.75 32.81 37.95
C LEU A 403 32.80 33.44 37.03
N THR A 404 32.81 34.78 36.94
CA THR A 404 33.83 35.56 36.23
C THR A 404 34.47 36.52 37.24
N VAL A 405 35.76 36.81 37.06
CA VAL A 405 36.50 37.75 37.95
C VAL A 405 35.88 39.16 37.87
N GLY A 406 35.66 39.78 39.04
CA GLY A 406 35.06 41.09 39.17
C GLY A 406 33.76 41.11 39.97
N GLN A 407 33.14 42.27 40.02
CA GLN A 407 31.86 42.43 40.75
C GLN A 407 30.71 41.83 39.96
N GLN A 408 29.90 41.03 40.61
CA GLN A 408 28.74 40.36 40.04
C GLN A 408 27.53 40.47 40.98
N THR A 409 26.34 40.50 40.35
CA THR A 409 25.08 40.34 41.07
C THR A 409 24.67 38.87 40.95
N ILE A 410 24.59 38.18 42.09
CA ILE A 410 24.33 36.77 42.15
C ILE A 410 22.99 36.52 42.86
N ALA A 411 22.17 35.61 42.26
CA ALA A 411 20.93 35.20 42.89
C ALA A 411 21.19 34.35 44.13
N VAL A 412 20.34 34.52 45.14
CA VAL A 412 20.40 33.74 46.39
C VAL A 412 19.12 32.98 46.59
N SER A 413 19.25 31.74 47.08
CA SER A 413 18.15 30.98 47.63
C SER A 413 17.99 31.23 49.12
N ILE A 414 16.74 31.37 49.58
CA ILE A 414 16.46 31.58 50.99
C ILE A 414 16.24 30.22 51.66
N GLN A 415 17.04 29.89 52.66
CA GLN A 415 16.98 28.69 53.44
C GLN A 415 16.47 28.99 54.83
N ILE A 416 15.59 28.12 55.38
CA ILE A 416 14.98 28.28 56.68
C ILE A 416 15.26 26.99 57.50
N PRO A 417 16.47 26.80 58.06
CA PRO A 417 16.85 25.59 58.76
C PRO A 417 16.00 25.23 60.00
N SER A 418 15.29 26.23 60.53
CA SER A 418 14.43 26.07 61.71
C SER A 418 13.04 25.54 61.41
N SER A 419 12.62 25.48 60.15
CA SER A 419 11.31 24.98 59.76
C SER A 419 11.37 24.30 58.38
N SER A 420 10.65 23.19 58.24
CA SER A 420 10.43 22.50 56.98
C SER A 420 9.13 22.94 56.27
N ARG A 421 8.33 23.82 56.90
CA ARG A 421 7.01 24.22 56.35
C ARG A 421 6.94 25.73 55.97
N ILE A 422 8.08 26.44 56.06
CA ILE A 422 8.18 27.82 55.65
C ILE A 422 9.00 27.95 54.36
N PHE A 423 8.54 28.69 53.40
CA PHE A 423 9.26 29.00 52.18
C PHE A 423 9.26 30.51 51.83
N ALA A 424 10.21 30.90 51.03
CA ALA A 424 10.33 32.29 50.58
C ALA A 424 9.80 32.45 49.15
N THR A 425 9.11 33.57 48.89
CA THR A 425 8.70 33.95 47.53
C THR A 425 9.42 35.22 47.09
N GLY A 426 9.70 35.32 45.80
CA GLY A 426 10.43 36.42 45.19
C GLY A 426 11.83 36.01 44.73
N SER A 427 12.45 36.88 43.94
CA SER A 427 13.83 36.70 43.50
C SER A 427 14.74 37.68 44.23
N TYR A 428 15.73 37.14 44.91
CA TYR A 428 16.66 37.93 45.71
C TYR A 428 18.06 37.81 45.14
N THR A 429 18.83 38.91 45.22
CA THR A 429 20.21 38.97 44.72
C THR A 429 21.12 39.65 45.69
N VAL A 430 22.39 39.36 45.64
CA VAL A 430 23.45 40.00 46.39
C VAL A 430 24.59 40.42 45.49
N GLN A 431 25.31 41.45 45.87
CA GLN A 431 26.53 41.87 45.22
C GLN A 431 27.71 41.09 45.80
N CYS A 432 28.50 40.52 44.92
CA CYS A 432 29.69 39.77 45.28
C CYS A 432 30.87 40.23 44.42
N GLU A 433 32.08 40.12 44.96
CA GLU A 433 33.33 40.26 44.21
C GLU A 433 33.99 38.90 44.10
N VAL A 434 34.30 38.53 42.89
CA VAL A 434 34.98 37.26 42.55
C VAL A 434 36.42 37.58 42.17
N THR A 435 37.36 36.95 42.84
CA THR A 435 38.78 37.05 42.55
C THR A 435 39.35 35.69 42.19
N SER A 436 40.35 35.66 41.32
CA SER A 436 41.11 34.44 41.02
C SER A 436 42.09 34.18 42.13
N LYS A 437 42.19 32.93 42.59
CA LYS A 437 43.22 32.51 43.52
C LYS A 437 44.53 32.29 42.83
#